data_14194aeab6b300a4a9b5563c72a518e1
#
_entry.id   14194aeab6b300a4a9b5563c72a518e1
#
_cell.length_a   1.000
_cell.length_b   1.000
_cell.length_c   1.000
_cell.angle_alpha   90.00
_cell.angle_beta   90.00
_cell.angle_gamma   90.00
#
_symmetry.space_group_name_H-M   'P 1'
#
loop_
_entity.id
_entity.type
_entity.pdbx_description
1 polymer ?
#
loop_
_entity_poly.entity_id
_entity_poly.type
_entity_poly.pdbx_seq_one_letter_code
_entity_poly.pdbx_strand_id
1 'polypeptide(L)'
;NVDEDGFIKTYDYTAGNIHDSNVFESLLTGNEKEAYADSAYKSHEHDELLSNKGIRNRVLERAYRNKPLTAKQKHTNRMNSGVRSIVERVFGVLKLHYGMRKARYSGLSRNKARFGLMSLAYNIKRGLSIQNSLKAIVG
;
A
#
# COMPACT_ATOMS: atom_id res chain seq x y z
N ASN A 1 0.53 1.78 -3.56
CA ASN A 1 1.24 2.72 -2.71
C ASN A 1 0.26 3.79 -2.22
N VAL A 2 0.25 4.02 -0.92
CA VAL A 2 -0.64 4.98 -0.25
C VAL A 2 0.21 5.81 0.70
N ASP A 3 0.00 7.12 0.73
CA ASP A 3 0.69 8.00 1.66
C ASP A 3 0.07 8.01 3.07
N GLU A 4 0.67 8.76 3.98
CA GLU A 4 0.25 8.89 5.37
C GLU A 4 -1.16 9.47 5.54
N ASP A 5 -1.59 10.30 4.60
CA ASP A 5 -2.95 10.88 4.58
C ASP A 5 -3.98 9.93 3.95
N GLY A 6 -3.55 8.81 3.41
CA GLY A 6 -4.39 7.81 2.78
C GLY A 6 -4.69 8.08 1.31
N PHE A 7 -3.93 8.93 0.61
CA PHE A 7 -4.05 9.08 -0.83
C PHE A 7 -3.32 7.98 -1.57
N ILE A 8 -3.93 7.46 -2.62
CA ILE A 8 -3.31 6.50 -3.54
C ILE A 8 -2.33 7.26 -4.44
N LYS A 9 -1.04 6.99 -4.30
CA LYS A 9 0.04 7.64 -5.08
C LYS A 9 0.32 6.90 -6.38
N THR A 10 0.55 5.60 -6.26
CA THR A 10 0.79 4.71 -7.39
C THR A 10 0.04 3.40 -7.17
N TYR A 11 -0.24 2.70 -8.26
CA TYR A 11 -0.81 1.36 -8.21
C TYR A 11 -0.34 0.56 -9.42
N ASP A 12 -0.32 -0.74 -9.27
CA ASP A 12 -0.26 -1.65 -10.39
C ASP A 12 -1.48 -2.59 -10.39
N TYR A 13 -1.84 -3.07 -11.56
CA TYR A 13 -2.96 -3.97 -11.76
C TYR A 13 -2.50 -5.10 -12.68
N THR A 14 -2.20 -6.23 -12.09
CA THR A 14 -1.61 -7.38 -12.77
C THR A 14 -2.59 -8.54 -12.90
N ALA A 15 -2.23 -9.51 -13.73
CA ALA A 15 -2.94 -10.79 -13.78
C ALA A 15 -2.72 -11.56 -12.47
N GLY A 16 -3.72 -12.32 -12.03
CA GLY A 16 -3.71 -13.00 -10.73
C GLY A 16 -2.63 -14.08 -10.54
N ASN A 17 -1.89 -14.43 -11.58
CA ASN A 17 -0.75 -15.33 -11.53
C ASN A 17 0.60 -14.61 -11.27
N ILE A 18 0.61 -13.29 -11.24
CA ILE A 18 1.80 -12.50 -10.91
C ILE A 18 1.82 -12.24 -9.42
N HIS A 19 2.94 -12.62 -8.77
CA HIS A 19 3.11 -12.38 -7.35
C HIS A 19 3.31 -10.88 -7.07
N ASP A 20 2.65 -10.35 -6.05
CA ASP A 20 2.65 -8.92 -5.72
C ASP A 20 4.06 -8.36 -5.49
N SER A 21 4.99 -9.17 -4.97
CA SER A 21 6.38 -8.74 -4.78
C SER A 21 7.08 -8.34 -6.07
N ASN A 22 6.70 -8.90 -7.23
CA ASN A 22 7.33 -8.59 -8.51
C ASN A 22 7.05 -7.16 -9.00
N VAL A 23 6.05 -6.51 -8.44
CA VAL A 23 5.68 -5.12 -8.80
C VAL A 23 6.10 -4.12 -7.72
N PHE A 24 6.88 -4.55 -6.72
CA PHE A 24 7.25 -3.70 -5.59
C PHE A 24 7.98 -2.44 -6.03
N GLU A 25 8.95 -2.56 -6.93
CA GLU A 25 9.72 -1.42 -7.42
C GLU A 25 8.83 -0.41 -8.18
N SER A 26 7.91 -0.88 -9.02
CA SER A 26 7.01 -0.01 -9.80
C SER A 26 6.05 0.79 -8.93
N LEU A 27 5.83 0.36 -7.68
CA LEU A 27 4.99 1.07 -6.72
C LEU A 27 5.71 2.22 -6.01
N LEU A 28 7.04 2.27 -6.04
CA LEU A 28 7.82 3.33 -5.42
C LEU A 28 7.87 4.56 -6.33
N THR A 29 7.56 5.74 -5.78
CA THR A 29 7.65 7.02 -6.51
C THR A 29 9.05 7.62 -6.46
N GLY A 30 9.92 7.11 -5.55
CA GLY A 30 11.25 7.63 -5.30
C GLY A 30 11.33 8.81 -4.31
N ASN A 31 10.18 9.31 -3.88
CA ASN A 31 10.09 10.43 -2.92
C ASN A 31 9.77 9.96 -1.48
N GLU A 32 9.63 8.64 -1.28
CA GLU A 32 9.33 8.06 0.01
C GLU A 32 10.54 8.18 0.96
N LYS A 33 10.30 8.60 2.20
CA LYS A 33 11.30 8.55 3.28
C LYS A 33 11.37 7.15 3.90
N GLU A 34 10.24 6.47 3.96
CA GLU A 34 10.07 5.15 4.55
C GLU A 34 9.09 4.33 3.72
N ALA A 35 9.32 3.02 3.60
CA ALA A 35 8.43 2.09 2.90
C ALA A 35 7.91 1.02 3.87
N TYR A 36 6.60 0.98 4.06
CA TYR A 36 5.89 -0.01 4.86
C TYR A 36 5.19 -1.02 3.96
N ALA A 37 5.47 -2.29 4.14
CA ALA A 37 4.85 -3.35 3.36
C ALA A 37 4.68 -4.63 4.19
N ASP A 38 3.90 -5.57 3.66
CA ASP A 38 3.71 -6.89 4.27
C ASP A 38 4.99 -7.73 4.18
N SER A 39 5.08 -8.74 5.03
CA SER A 39 6.18 -9.71 5.03
C SER A 39 6.31 -10.50 3.73
N ALA A 40 5.29 -10.52 2.87
CA ALA A 40 5.36 -11.07 1.53
C ALA A 40 6.35 -10.32 0.62
N TYR A 41 6.60 -9.04 0.92
CA TYR A 41 7.56 -8.20 0.20
C TYR A 41 8.99 -8.27 0.78
N LYS A 42 9.21 -9.05 1.85
CA LYS A 42 10.53 -9.18 2.46
C LYS A 42 11.43 -10.06 1.61
N SER A 43 12.43 -9.47 0.99
CA SER A 43 13.50 -10.13 0.24
C SER A 43 14.79 -9.34 0.33
N HIS A 44 15.93 -9.98 0.08
CA HIS A 44 17.23 -9.32 0.01
C HIS A 44 17.26 -8.26 -1.09
N GLU A 45 16.71 -8.58 -2.23
CA GLU A 45 16.62 -7.69 -3.40
C GLU A 45 15.86 -6.39 -3.08
N HIS A 46 14.71 -6.49 -2.38
CA HIS A 46 13.96 -5.31 -1.97
C HIS A 46 14.66 -4.52 -0.86
N ASP A 47 15.39 -5.19 0.03
CA ASP A 47 16.19 -4.52 1.07
C ASP A 47 17.30 -3.68 0.41
N GLU A 48 18.00 -4.23 -0.58
CA GLU A 48 19.01 -3.51 -1.37
C GLU A 48 18.41 -2.36 -2.19
N LEU A 49 17.28 -2.61 -2.86
CA LEU A 49 16.58 -1.59 -3.64
C LEU A 49 16.22 -0.37 -2.78
N LEU A 50 15.63 -0.59 -1.60
CA LEU A 50 15.27 0.49 -0.69
C LEU A 50 16.51 1.22 -0.16
N SER A 51 17.58 0.48 0.17
CA SER A 51 18.85 1.05 0.61
C SER A 51 19.46 1.94 -0.46
N ASN A 52 19.52 1.47 -1.71
CA ASN A 52 20.06 2.23 -2.84
C ASN A 52 19.28 3.50 -3.15
N LYS A 53 17.97 3.48 -2.90
CA LYS A 53 17.09 4.65 -3.05
C LYS A 53 17.08 5.56 -1.80
N GLY A 54 17.81 5.23 -0.74
CA GLY A 54 17.83 5.99 0.51
C GLY A 54 16.52 5.93 1.29
N ILE A 55 15.68 4.94 1.02
CA ILE A 55 14.36 4.76 1.64
C ILE A 55 14.52 3.86 2.87
N ARG A 56 14.04 4.31 4.04
CA ARG A 56 14.05 3.49 5.25
C ARG A 56 13.11 2.29 5.10
N ASN A 57 13.67 1.10 5.23
CA ASN A 57 12.92 -0.15 5.12
C ASN A 57 12.12 -0.42 6.41
N ARG A 58 10.78 -0.46 6.28
CA ARG A 58 9.81 -0.79 7.34
C ARG A 58 8.95 -2.00 6.95
N VAL A 59 9.39 -2.78 5.96
CA VAL A 59 8.75 -4.03 5.58
C VAL A 59 8.74 -5.00 6.76
N LEU A 60 7.61 -5.68 6.96
CA LEU A 60 7.47 -6.62 8.08
C LEU A 60 8.44 -7.78 7.94
N GLU A 61 9.10 -8.12 9.04
CA GLU A 61 9.98 -9.29 9.13
C GLU A 61 9.16 -10.57 9.03
N ARG A 62 9.68 -11.57 8.30
CA ARG A 62 9.06 -12.86 8.08
C ARG A 62 9.67 -13.94 8.99
N ALA A 63 8.82 -14.73 9.62
CA ALA A 63 9.26 -15.95 10.29
C ALA A 63 9.51 -17.05 9.26
N TYR A 64 10.55 -17.85 9.48
CA TYR A 64 10.85 -19.06 8.70
C TYR A 64 10.68 -20.29 9.58
N ARG A 65 10.54 -21.49 8.96
CA ARG A 65 10.23 -22.75 9.66
C ARG A 65 11.11 -23.04 10.87
N ASN A 66 12.42 -22.73 10.78
CA ASN A 66 13.39 -23.00 11.84
C ASN A 66 13.97 -21.72 12.46
N LYS A 67 13.39 -20.54 12.14
CA LYS A 67 13.86 -19.24 12.62
C LYS A 67 12.66 -18.37 12.97
N PRO A 68 12.11 -18.53 14.18
CA PRO A 68 11.00 -17.68 14.65
C PRO A 68 11.49 -16.24 14.82
N LEU A 69 10.55 -15.29 14.79
CA LEU A 69 10.85 -13.90 15.05
C LEU A 69 11.32 -13.70 16.49
N THR A 70 12.38 -12.92 16.65
CA THR A 70 12.85 -12.43 17.95
C THR A 70 11.83 -11.47 18.58
N ALA A 71 11.93 -11.24 19.90
CA ALA A 71 11.08 -10.29 20.61
C ALA A 71 11.18 -8.88 20.00
N LYS A 72 12.38 -8.43 19.60
CA LYS A 72 12.62 -7.15 18.93
C LYS A 72 11.91 -7.08 17.59
N GLN A 73 12.01 -8.10 16.75
CA GLN A 73 11.33 -8.15 15.46
C GLN A 73 9.81 -8.14 15.60
N LYS A 74 9.26 -8.90 16.58
CA LYS A 74 7.82 -8.89 16.90
C LYS A 74 7.35 -7.47 17.30
N HIS A 75 8.12 -6.78 18.14
CA HIS A 75 7.80 -5.41 18.56
C HIS A 75 7.82 -4.46 17.37
N THR A 76 8.89 -4.49 16.55
CA THR A 76 8.99 -3.67 15.32
C THR A 76 7.85 -3.97 14.34
N ASN A 77 7.51 -5.23 14.13
CA ASN A 77 6.38 -5.61 13.27
C ASN A 77 5.06 -5.04 13.78
N ARG A 78 4.83 -5.07 15.10
CA ARG A 78 3.62 -4.48 15.71
C ARG A 78 3.51 -2.98 15.44
N MET A 79 4.62 -2.25 15.58
CA MET A 79 4.65 -0.81 15.30
C MET A 79 4.39 -0.53 13.81
N ASN A 80 5.08 -1.24 12.93
CA ASN A 80 4.94 -1.05 11.48
C ASN A 80 3.55 -1.47 10.95
N SER A 81 2.91 -2.47 11.56
CA SER A 81 1.55 -2.91 11.20
C SER A 81 0.51 -1.81 11.39
N GLY A 82 0.67 -0.94 12.38
CA GLY A 82 -0.22 0.19 12.61
C GLY A 82 -0.27 1.14 11.41
N VAL A 83 0.88 1.47 10.84
CA VAL A 83 0.98 2.32 9.64
C VAL A 83 0.40 1.61 8.42
N ARG A 84 0.69 0.32 8.24
CA ARG A 84 0.17 -0.48 7.13
C ARG A 84 -1.37 -0.54 7.11
N SER A 85 -2.03 -0.41 8.26
CA SER A 85 -3.50 -0.41 8.34
C SER A 85 -4.16 0.69 7.50
N ILE A 86 -3.41 1.74 7.13
CA ILE A 86 -3.88 2.80 6.22
C ILE A 86 -4.24 2.20 4.85
N VAL A 87 -3.36 1.38 4.29
CA VAL A 87 -3.59 0.70 2.99
C VAL A 87 -4.79 -0.25 3.07
N GLU A 88 -4.91 -1.02 4.16
CA GLU A 88 -6.05 -1.91 4.37
C GLU A 88 -7.37 -1.15 4.42
N ARG A 89 -7.38 0.02 5.06
CA ARG A 89 -8.55 0.92 5.10
C ARG A 89 -8.92 1.43 3.71
N VAL A 90 -7.94 1.86 2.91
CA VAL A 90 -8.15 2.28 1.52
C VAL A 90 -8.79 1.15 0.71
N PHE A 91 -8.22 -0.06 0.77
CA PHE A 91 -8.79 -1.23 0.10
C PHE A 91 -10.20 -1.56 0.60
N GLY A 92 -10.45 -1.44 1.90
CA GLY A 92 -11.77 -1.62 2.49
C GLY A 92 -12.80 -0.68 1.84
N VAL A 93 -12.49 0.61 1.75
CA VAL A 93 -13.35 1.62 1.12
C VAL A 93 -13.57 1.31 -0.36
N LEU A 94 -12.51 0.98 -1.12
CA LEU A 94 -12.62 0.64 -2.53
C LEU A 94 -13.50 -0.60 -2.76
N LYS A 95 -13.38 -1.61 -1.91
CA LYS A 95 -14.19 -2.83 -1.98
C LYS A 95 -15.65 -2.58 -1.63
N LEU A 96 -15.93 -1.78 -0.60
CA LEU A 96 -17.28 -1.55 -0.09
C LEU A 96 -18.07 -0.54 -0.93
N HIS A 97 -17.43 0.56 -1.33
CA HIS A 97 -18.11 1.70 -1.92
C HIS A 97 -17.87 1.88 -3.41
N TYR A 98 -16.78 1.31 -3.96
CA TYR A 98 -16.42 1.47 -5.38
C TYR A 98 -16.54 0.17 -6.19
N GLY A 99 -17.01 -0.90 -5.56
CA GLY A 99 -17.27 -2.19 -6.24
C GLY A 99 -15.99 -2.91 -6.72
N MET A 100 -14.86 -2.75 -5.98
CA MET A 100 -13.59 -3.38 -6.34
C MET A 100 -13.55 -4.89 -6.09
N ARG A 101 -14.55 -5.48 -5.43
CA ARG A 101 -14.55 -6.90 -5.05
C ARG A 101 -14.42 -7.87 -6.23
N LYS A 102 -14.90 -7.48 -7.41
CA LYS A 102 -14.88 -8.33 -8.61
C LYS A 102 -14.41 -7.53 -9.82
N ALA A 103 -13.66 -8.18 -10.72
CA ALA A 103 -13.42 -7.67 -12.05
C ALA A 103 -14.77 -7.52 -12.79
N ARG A 104 -15.02 -6.36 -13.38
CA ARG A 104 -16.29 -6.06 -14.07
C ARG A 104 -16.22 -6.35 -15.56
N TYR A 105 -15.02 -6.25 -16.11
CA TYR A 105 -14.79 -6.38 -17.54
C TYR A 105 -13.92 -7.59 -17.86
N SER A 106 -14.08 -8.14 -19.04
CA SER A 106 -13.13 -9.08 -19.60
C SER A 106 -11.84 -8.34 -19.99
N GLY A 107 -10.70 -8.94 -19.63
CA GLY A 107 -9.36 -8.40 -19.94
C GLY A 107 -8.79 -7.45 -18.88
N LEU A 108 -7.46 -7.38 -18.89
CA LEU A 108 -6.67 -6.64 -17.89
C LEU A 108 -6.79 -5.12 -18.06
N SER A 109 -6.66 -4.63 -19.31
CA SER A 109 -6.62 -3.21 -19.64
C SER A 109 -7.83 -2.43 -19.16
N ARG A 110 -9.06 -2.95 -19.43
CA ARG A 110 -10.30 -2.30 -19.01
C ARG A 110 -10.46 -2.27 -17.49
N ASN A 111 -10.06 -3.34 -16.80
CA ASN A 111 -10.09 -3.37 -15.33
C ASN A 111 -9.02 -2.46 -14.72
N LYS A 112 -7.83 -2.33 -15.33
CA LYS A 112 -6.79 -1.38 -14.94
C LYS A 112 -7.30 0.07 -15.07
N ALA A 113 -7.91 0.43 -16.19
CA ALA A 113 -8.52 1.75 -16.39
C ALA A 113 -9.63 2.03 -15.36
N ARG A 114 -10.51 1.05 -15.11
CA ARG A 114 -11.54 1.16 -14.08
C ARG A 114 -10.93 1.39 -12.69
N PHE A 115 -9.88 0.67 -12.32
CA PHE A 115 -9.20 0.84 -11.05
C PHE A 115 -8.60 2.26 -10.94
N GLY A 116 -8.03 2.80 -12.02
CA GLY A 116 -7.53 4.17 -12.07
C GLY A 116 -8.63 5.21 -11.80
N LEU A 117 -9.80 5.06 -12.42
CA LEU A 117 -10.94 5.93 -12.18
C LEU A 117 -11.45 5.84 -10.73
N MET A 118 -11.49 4.62 -10.16
CA MET A 118 -11.86 4.44 -8.75
C MET A 118 -10.85 5.11 -7.81
N SER A 119 -9.56 4.99 -8.10
CA SER A 119 -8.48 5.61 -7.32
C SER A 119 -8.58 7.15 -7.36
N LEU A 120 -8.86 7.70 -8.54
CA LEU A 120 -9.07 9.14 -8.70
C LEU A 120 -10.28 9.63 -7.89
N ALA A 121 -11.42 8.97 -8.04
CA ALA A 121 -12.65 9.31 -7.30
C ALA A 121 -12.46 9.18 -5.79
N TYR A 122 -11.74 8.15 -5.33
CA TYR A 122 -11.37 7.96 -3.94
C TYR A 122 -10.51 9.12 -3.45
N ASN A 123 -9.45 9.50 -4.19
CA ASN A 123 -8.54 10.57 -3.81
C ASN A 123 -9.26 11.93 -3.70
N ILE A 124 -10.15 12.24 -4.64
CA ILE A 124 -10.97 13.47 -4.59
C ILE A 124 -11.83 13.47 -3.30
N LYS A 125 -12.55 12.39 -3.05
CA LYS A 125 -13.38 12.26 -1.84
C LYS A 125 -12.55 12.35 -0.56
N ARG A 126 -11.36 11.75 -0.54
CA ARG A 126 -10.43 11.82 0.61
C ARG A 126 -9.97 13.25 0.86
N GLY A 127 -9.57 13.99 -0.18
CA GLY A 127 -9.17 15.39 -0.08
C GLY A 127 -10.29 16.28 0.47
N LEU A 128 -11.51 16.13 -0.04
CA LEU A 128 -12.68 16.85 0.47
C LEU A 128 -12.96 16.53 1.95
N SER A 129 -12.82 15.27 2.34
CA SER A 129 -13.00 14.85 3.74
C SER A 129 -11.99 15.51 4.68
N ILE A 130 -10.70 15.54 4.27
CA ILE A 130 -9.65 16.21 5.04
C ILE A 130 -9.92 17.70 5.15
N GLN A 131 -10.25 18.37 4.03
CA GLN A 131 -10.55 19.79 4.00
C GLN A 131 -11.73 20.15 4.93
N ASN A 132 -12.79 19.34 4.93
CA ASN A 132 -13.94 19.57 5.80
C ASN A 132 -13.58 19.37 7.29
N SER A 133 -12.72 18.38 7.60
CA SER A 133 -12.25 18.18 8.97
C SER A 133 -11.42 19.36 9.46
N LEU A 134 -10.56 19.92 8.62
CA LEU A 134 -9.76 21.11 8.96
C LEU A 134 -10.65 22.34 9.20
N LYS A 135 -11.67 22.56 8.36
CA LYS A 135 -12.64 23.65 8.56
C LYS A 135 -13.40 23.53 9.88
N ALA A 136 -13.76 22.32 10.29
CA ALA A 136 -14.47 22.07 11.54
C ALA A 136 -13.59 22.27 12.79
N ILE A 137 -12.26 22.31 12.66
CA ILE A 137 -11.33 22.57 13.78
C ILE A 137 -11.06 24.06 13.93
N VAL A 138 -11.13 24.83 12.84
CA VAL A 138 -10.75 26.26 12.81
C VAL A 138 -11.97 27.19 13.01
N GLY A 139 -13.18 26.70 12.82
CA GLY A 139 -14.45 27.43 13.03
C GLY A 139 -15.07 27.10 14.37
#